data_2b449b64236763fb60eb664b799264b6
#
_entry.id   2b449b64236763fb60eb664b799264b6
#
_cell.length_a   1.000
_cell.length_b   1.000
_cell.length_c   1.000
_cell.angle_alpha   90.00
_cell.angle_beta   90.00
_cell.angle_gamma   90.00
#
_symmetry.space_group_name_H-M   'P 1'
#
loop_
_entity.id
_entity.type
_entity.pdbx_description
1 polymer ?
#
loop_
_entity_poly.entity_id
_entity_poly.type
_entity_poly.pdbx_seq_one_letter_code
_entity_poly.pdbx_strand_id
1 'polypeptide(L)'
;MQTILVLTDFSNVALRAAQYAIHLAGQLHSRRILLFNAYQSLEPVSNVPVTPELPIIQANPDELYKESIMQLDKLRDLLEPTAAGITIDTLSEDDILEEAVRKLISKEQVDLVVAGLADKSNLEKFLVGSHSIRVMESCNYPLVIVPEDARITPLEKVLLAVDFETLRRGKALAGLVEILNSIHAELYVVNVASDEGYSSETKEDIQHLHQLLDKYHPSFNYVEDTNVVNSINEFAAEHDISMIIAVHEKKGLLATIFQKSVSKQLAWNSNVPLLILPA
;
A
#
# COMPACT_ATOMS: atom_id res chain seq x y z
N MET A 1 2.78 7.34 14.30
CA MET A 1 3.52 6.30 13.55
C MET A 1 5.01 6.56 13.67
N GLN A 2 5.86 5.55 13.94
CA GLN A 2 7.29 5.74 14.18
C GLN A 2 8.14 5.18 13.05
N THR A 3 7.76 4.01 12.51
CA THR A 3 8.52 3.28 11.50
C THR A 3 7.71 3.00 10.23
N ILE A 4 8.25 3.41 9.09
CA ILE A 4 7.70 3.10 7.76
C ILE A 4 8.61 2.11 7.06
N LEU A 5 8.07 0.96 6.65
CA LEU A 5 8.76 -0.04 5.83
C LEU A 5 8.52 0.27 4.35
N VAL A 6 9.58 0.45 3.59
CA VAL A 6 9.51 0.71 2.14
C VAL A 6 10.04 -0.50 1.38
N LEU A 7 9.18 -1.10 0.58
CA LEU A 7 9.54 -2.26 -0.24
C LEU A 7 10.20 -1.78 -1.55
N THR A 8 11.35 -2.35 -1.89
CA THR A 8 12.05 -1.99 -3.11
C THR A 8 12.59 -3.22 -3.86
N ASP A 9 12.44 -3.17 -5.19
CA ASP A 9 13.10 -4.02 -6.17
C ASP A 9 14.09 -3.22 -7.03
N PHE A 10 14.40 -2.00 -6.57
CA PHE A 10 15.28 -1.03 -7.22
C PHE A 10 14.76 -0.48 -8.55
N SER A 11 13.52 -0.74 -8.92
CA SER A 11 12.87 -0.15 -10.07
C SER A 11 12.58 1.35 -9.87
N ASN A 12 12.30 2.07 -10.96
CA ASN A 12 11.90 3.48 -10.89
C ASN A 12 10.61 3.66 -10.09
N VAL A 13 9.71 2.70 -10.16
CA VAL A 13 8.45 2.72 -9.39
C VAL A 13 8.73 2.56 -7.90
N ALA A 14 9.63 1.67 -7.51
CA ALA A 14 10.06 1.52 -6.12
C ALA A 14 10.80 2.76 -5.61
N LEU A 15 11.62 3.40 -6.45
CA LEU A 15 12.24 4.69 -6.13
C LEU A 15 11.17 5.77 -5.89
N ARG A 16 10.15 5.85 -6.74
CA ARG A 16 9.02 6.77 -6.56
C ARG A 16 8.30 6.54 -5.25
N ALA A 17 8.05 5.28 -4.91
CA ALA A 17 7.43 4.89 -3.64
C ALA A 17 8.31 5.29 -2.43
N ALA A 18 9.62 5.11 -2.52
CA ALA A 18 10.55 5.53 -1.48
C ALA A 18 10.58 7.05 -1.28
N GLN A 19 10.59 7.82 -2.36
CA GLN A 19 10.48 9.29 -2.30
C GLN A 19 9.15 9.74 -1.67
N TYR A 20 8.05 9.10 -2.06
CA TYR A 20 6.74 9.35 -1.45
C TYR A 20 6.73 9.02 0.03
N ALA A 21 7.34 7.89 0.44
CA ALA A 21 7.44 7.49 1.84
C ALA A 21 8.19 8.51 2.71
N ILE A 22 9.25 9.13 2.20
CA ILE A 22 9.98 10.22 2.90
C ILE A 22 9.06 11.42 3.10
N HIS A 23 8.36 11.84 2.05
CA HIS A 23 7.43 12.96 2.13
C HIS A 23 6.30 12.67 3.14
N LEU A 24 5.73 11.47 3.08
CA LEU A 24 4.69 11.01 4.00
C LEU A 24 5.21 10.91 5.45
N ALA A 25 6.44 10.43 5.65
CA ALA A 25 7.07 10.35 6.96
C ALA A 25 7.18 11.71 7.64
N GLY A 26 7.51 12.77 6.88
CA GLY A 26 7.52 14.14 7.38
C GLY A 26 6.16 14.59 7.89
N GLN A 27 5.09 14.28 7.19
CA GLN A 27 3.73 14.65 7.58
C GLN A 27 3.17 13.81 8.74
N LEU A 28 3.50 12.51 8.78
CA LEU A 28 3.14 11.60 9.87
C LEU A 28 4.04 11.74 11.11
N HIS A 29 5.06 12.62 11.06
CA HIS A 29 6.08 12.77 12.10
C HIS A 29 6.78 11.45 12.43
N SER A 30 6.97 10.60 11.42
CA SER A 30 7.69 9.33 11.55
C SER A 30 9.20 9.60 11.65
N ARG A 31 9.89 8.78 12.44
CA ARG A 31 11.31 9.00 12.72
C ARG A 31 12.23 8.08 11.96
N ARG A 32 11.66 6.99 11.42
CA ARG A 32 12.44 5.92 10.81
C ARG A 32 11.80 5.45 9.52
N ILE A 33 12.62 5.31 8.48
CA ILE A 33 12.30 4.56 7.26
C ILE A 33 13.22 3.35 7.21
N LEU A 34 12.64 2.16 6.96
CA LEU A 34 13.37 0.93 6.72
C LEU A 34 13.21 0.55 5.24
N LEU A 35 14.29 0.73 4.45
CA LEU A 35 14.33 0.27 3.06
C LEU A 35 14.55 -1.23 3.04
N PHE A 36 13.68 -1.97 2.41
CA PHE A 36 13.70 -3.41 2.43
C PHE A 36 13.68 -4.02 1.02
N ASN A 37 14.63 -4.92 0.77
CA ASN A 37 14.65 -5.78 -0.40
C ASN A 37 14.61 -7.24 0.01
N ALA A 38 13.68 -8.02 -0.53
CA ALA A 38 13.67 -9.47 -0.45
C ALA A 38 14.22 -10.04 -1.76
N TYR A 39 15.16 -10.95 -1.66
CA TYR A 39 15.65 -11.73 -2.80
C TYR A 39 15.45 -13.21 -2.54
N GLN A 40 15.49 -14.03 -3.57
CA GLN A 40 15.40 -15.48 -3.46
C GLN A 40 16.61 -16.12 -4.11
N SER A 41 17.41 -16.81 -3.28
CA SER A 41 18.40 -17.73 -3.78
C SER A 41 17.68 -19.01 -4.18
N LEU A 42 17.70 -19.34 -5.48
CA LEU A 42 17.14 -20.60 -5.96
C LEU A 42 17.94 -21.76 -5.37
N GLU A 43 17.35 -22.53 -4.46
CA GLU A 43 17.93 -23.81 -4.08
C GLU A 43 18.03 -24.72 -5.31
N PRO A 44 19.15 -25.44 -5.51
CA PRO A 44 19.24 -26.37 -6.61
C PRO A 44 18.18 -27.44 -6.44
N VAL A 45 17.26 -27.52 -7.41
CA VAL A 45 16.28 -28.60 -7.46
C VAL A 45 17.04 -29.89 -7.71
N SER A 46 17.31 -30.64 -6.66
CA SER A 46 18.15 -31.85 -6.65
C SER A 46 17.64 -33.02 -7.49
N ASN A 47 16.51 -32.86 -8.19
CA ASN A 47 15.84 -33.89 -8.99
C ASN A 47 15.70 -33.55 -10.49
N VAL A 48 16.30 -32.49 -10.99
CA VAL A 48 16.34 -32.22 -12.44
C VAL A 48 17.58 -32.93 -13.00
N PRO A 49 17.47 -33.88 -13.97
CA PRO A 49 18.67 -34.48 -14.61
C PRO A 49 19.46 -33.31 -15.25
N VAL A 50 20.66 -33.11 -14.76
CA VAL A 50 21.59 -32.14 -15.32
C VAL A 50 22.07 -32.67 -16.67
N THR A 51 21.53 -32.08 -17.77
CA THR A 51 22.12 -32.33 -19.07
C THR A 51 23.30 -31.39 -19.26
N PRO A 52 24.42 -31.83 -19.89
CA PRO A 52 25.63 -31.00 -20.05
C PRO A 52 25.41 -29.69 -20.84
N GLU A 53 24.24 -29.49 -21.40
CA GLU A 53 23.93 -28.39 -22.34
C GLU A 53 23.25 -27.17 -21.66
N LEU A 54 22.87 -27.27 -20.39
CA LEU A 54 22.29 -26.14 -19.64
C LEU A 54 23.11 -25.96 -18.35
N PRO A 55 24.05 -25.01 -18.33
CA PRO A 55 24.66 -24.63 -17.08
C PRO A 55 23.56 -24.01 -16.17
N ILE A 56 23.26 -24.69 -15.06
CA ILE A 56 22.48 -24.09 -13.98
C ILE A 56 23.37 -22.97 -13.42
N ILE A 57 23.11 -21.74 -13.79
CA ILE A 57 23.72 -20.57 -13.16
C ILE A 57 23.10 -20.50 -11.77
N GLN A 58 23.76 -21.13 -10.80
CA GLN A 58 23.42 -20.96 -9.39
C GLN A 58 23.86 -19.57 -9.00
N ALA A 59 22.91 -18.69 -8.75
CA ALA A 59 23.23 -17.42 -8.12
C ALA A 59 23.76 -17.72 -6.71
N ASN A 60 24.98 -17.27 -6.42
CA ASN A 60 25.57 -17.42 -5.11
C ASN A 60 24.78 -16.56 -4.10
N PRO A 61 24.20 -17.12 -3.03
CA PRO A 61 23.43 -16.34 -2.04
C PRO A 61 24.24 -15.16 -1.47
N ASP A 62 25.53 -15.34 -1.25
CA ASP A 62 26.41 -14.27 -0.75
C ASP A 62 26.58 -13.13 -1.76
N GLU A 63 26.56 -13.41 -3.05
CA GLU A 63 26.65 -12.40 -4.11
C GLU A 63 25.33 -11.63 -4.23
N LEU A 64 24.19 -12.33 -4.17
CA LEU A 64 22.86 -11.70 -4.18
C LEU A 64 22.68 -10.77 -2.97
N TYR A 65 23.10 -11.24 -1.79
CA TYR A 65 23.06 -10.41 -0.58
C TYR A 65 23.92 -9.15 -0.73
N LYS A 66 25.17 -9.29 -1.17
CA LYS A 66 26.08 -8.15 -1.38
C LYS A 66 25.54 -7.16 -2.40
N GLU A 67 24.99 -7.66 -3.49
CA GLU A 67 24.38 -6.81 -4.51
C GLU A 67 23.18 -6.06 -3.95
N SER A 68 22.28 -6.75 -3.24
CA SER A 68 21.11 -6.14 -2.61
C SER A 68 21.50 -5.04 -1.62
N ILE A 69 22.44 -5.31 -0.71
CA ILE A 69 22.93 -4.30 0.26
C ILE A 69 23.56 -3.11 -0.48
N MET A 70 24.39 -3.35 -1.49
CA MET A 70 25.01 -2.28 -2.27
C MET A 70 23.96 -1.38 -2.95
N GLN A 71 22.87 -1.96 -3.48
CA GLN A 71 21.81 -1.21 -4.10
C GLN A 71 20.95 -0.47 -3.07
N LEU A 72 20.68 -1.07 -1.92
CA LEU A 72 20.00 -0.43 -0.80
C LEU A 72 20.78 0.78 -0.27
N ASP A 73 22.12 0.65 -0.11
CA ASP A 73 22.97 1.76 0.33
C ASP A 73 22.97 2.91 -0.68
N LYS A 74 23.03 2.61 -1.98
CA LYS A 74 22.90 3.64 -3.03
C LYS A 74 21.54 4.33 -2.98
N LEU A 75 20.47 3.58 -2.74
CA LEU A 75 19.13 4.14 -2.62
C LEU A 75 19.01 5.02 -1.39
N ARG A 76 19.55 4.58 -0.23
CA ARG A 76 19.63 5.39 0.98
C ARG A 76 20.36 6.70 0.73
N ASP A 77 21.59 6.64 0.17
CA ASP A 77 22.43 7.83 -0.08
C ASP A 77 21.73 8.82 -1.03
N LEU A 78 20.93 8.33 -1.99
CA LEU A 78 20.10 9.17 -2.87
C LEU A 78 18.97 9.88 -2.11
N LEU A 79 18.39 9.23 -1.11
CA LEU A 79 17.22 9.70 -0.38
C LEU A 79 17.56 10.58 0.83
N GLU A 80 18.71 10.34 1.50
CA GLU A 80 19.15 11.07 2.70
C GLU A 80 19.05 12.60 2.60
N PRO A 81 19.44 13.25 1.46
CA PRO A 81 19.36 14.71 1.35
C PRO A 81 17.94 15.28 1.51
N THR A 82 16.92 14.46 1.26
CA THR A 82 15.50 14.86 1.36
C THR A 82 14.82 14.40 2.64
N ALA A 83 15.51 13.57 3.43
CA ALA A 83 14.97 12.90 4.63
C ALA A 83 15.24 13.67 5.94
N ALA A 84 15.10 14.99 5.93
CA ALA A 84 15.45 15.87 7.05
C ALA A 84 14.88 15.37 8.40
N GLY A 85 15.77 14.89 9.30
CA GLY A 85 15.40 14.41 10.63
C GLY A 85 14.80 12.98 10.68
N ILE A 86 14.78 12.27 9.56
CA ILE A 86 14.31 10.87 9.45
C ILE A 86 15.54 9.97 9.29
N THR A 87 15.64 8.92 10.10
CA THR A 87 16.69 7.90 9.95
C THR A 87 16.29 6.93 8.85
N ILE A 88 17.19 6.64 7.91
CA ILE A 88 16.98 5.64 6.86
C ILE A 88 17.89 4.45 7.15
N ASP A 89 17.28 3.31 7.50
CA ASP A 89 17.96 2.03 7.65
C ASP A 89 17.74 1.16 6.42
N THR A 90 18.63 0.19 6.20
CA THR A 90 18.55 -0.76 5.09
C THR A 90 18.53 -2.18 5.61
N LEU A 91 17.73 -3.04 5.00
CA LEU A 91 17.62 -4.45 5.33
C LEU A 91 17.38 -5.29 4.08
N SER A 92 18.10 -6.41 3.98
CA SER A 92 17.92 -7.38 2.90
C SER A 92 17.77 -8.77 3.49
N GLU A 93 16.82 -9.55 3.00
CA GLU A 93 16.58 -10.93 3.44
C GLU A 93 16.40 -11.88 2.24
N ASP A 94 16.95 -13.10 2.38
CA ASP A 94 16.69 -14.22 1.46
C ASP A 94 15.40 -14.91 1.89
N ASP A 95 14.27 -14.42 1.40
CA ASP A 95 12.93 -14.96 1.73
C ASP A 95 11.91 -14.59 0.66
N ILE A 96 10.74 -15.19 0.74
CA ILE A 96 9.56 -14.74 -0.01
C ILE A 96 9.09 -13.42 0.58
N LEU A 97 8.86 -12.41 -0.28
CA LEU A 97 8.56 -11.04 0.15
C LEU A 97 7.43 -10.97 1.18
N GLU A 98 6.33 -11.68 0.94
CA GLU A 98 5.15 -11.64 1.82
C GLU A 98 5.44 -12.21 3.23
N GLU A 99 6.28 -13.25 3.28
CA GLU A 99 6.71 -13.88 4.53
C GLU A 99 7.68 -12.97 5.29
N ALA A 100 8.67 -12.40 4.58
CA ALA A 100 9.61 -11.46 5.13
C ALA A 100 8.92 -10.23 5.71
N VAL A 101 8.03 -9.60 4.96
CA VAL A 101 7.25 -8.44 5.43
C VAL A 101 6.47 -8.76 6.69
N ARG A 102 5.79 -9.93 6.74
CA ARG A 102 5.03 -10.34 7.93
C ARG A 102 5.91 -10.50 9.18
N LYS A 103 7.12 -11.05 9.03
CA LYS A 103 8.09 -11.18 10.11
C LYS A 103 8.60 -9.82 10.57
N LEU A 104 8.92 -8.93 9.61
CA LEU A 104 9.48 -7.61 9.88
C LEU A 104 8.52 -6.69 10.61
N ILE A 105 7.22 -6.74 10.31
CA ILE A 105 6.23 -5.89 10.97
C ILE A 105 6.29 -6.00 12.49
N SER A 106 6.37 -7.23 13.01
CA SER A 106 6.48 -7.44 14.46
C SER A 106 7.87 -7.19 14.99
N LYS A 107 8.92 -7.61 14.25
CA LYS A 107 10.32 -7.51 14.69
C LYS A 107 10.81 -6.07 14.74
N GLU A 108 10.47 -5.27 13.74
CA GLU A 108 10.94 -3.90 13.56
C GLU A 108 9.91 -2.84 14.01
N GLN A 109 8.76 -3.28 14.57
CA GLN A 109 7.65 -2.41 14.99
C GLN A 109 7.22 -1.46 13.86
N VAL A 110 6.92 -2.03 12.70
CA VAL A 110 6.46 -1.29 11.52
C VAL A 110 5.02 -0.87 11.70
N ASP A 111 4.74 0.42 11.54
CA ASP A 111 3.40 0.98 11.61
C ASP A 111 2.73 1.10 10.24
N LEU A 112 3.53 1.27 9.18
CA LEU A 112 3.06 1.48 7.82
C LEU A 112 4.00 0.83 6.83
N VAL A 113 3.46 0.15 5.84
CA VAL A 113 4.21 -0.38 4.69
C VAL A 113 3.94 0.50 3.46
N VAL A 114 4.96 0.75 2.65
CA VAL A 114 4.85 1.49 1.39
C VAL A 114 5.43 0.65 0.26
N ALA A 115 4.66 0.50 -0.82
CA ALA A 115 5.08 -0.24 -2.01
C ALA A 115 4.68 0.50 -3.29
N GLY A 116 5.52 0.43 -4.31
CA GLY A 116 5.22 0.95 -5.63
C GLY A 116 4.35 -0.01 -6.44
N LEU A 117 3.55 0.51 -7.35
CA LEU A 117 2.77 -0.27 -8.31
C LEU A 117 3.01 0.27 -9.74
N ALA A 118 3.56 -0.57 -10.60
CA ALA A 118 3.79 -0.23 -12.00
C ALA A 118 2.47 -0.21 -12.80
N ASP A 119 2.40 0.61 -13.84
CA ASP A 119 1.24 0.69 -14.72
C ASP A 119 0.97 -0.64 -15.44
N LYS A 120 -0.30 -0.86 -15.82
CA LYS A 120 -0.80 -2.06 -16.54
C LYS A 120 -0.05 -2.36 -17.84
N SER A 121 0.41 -1.32 -18.55
CA SER A 121 1.13 -1.48 -19.82
C SER A 121 2.46 -2.24 -19.69
N ASN A 122 3.03 -2.27 -18.49
CA ASN A 122 4.29 -2.95 -18.17
C ASN A 122 4.12 -4.32 -17.52
N LEU A 123 2.89 -4.70 -17.14
CA LEU A 123 2.60 -5.97 -16.44
C LEU A 123 2.91 -7.23 -17.28
N GLU A 124 2.85 -7.15 -18.60
CA GLU A 124 3.23 -8.26 -19.49
C GLU A 124 4.76 -8.48 -19.55
N LYS A 125 5.55 -7.48 -19.13
CA LYS A 125 7.02 -7.52 -19.22
C LYS A 125 7.75 -7.69 -17.89
N PHE A 126 7.11 -7.36 -16.75
CA PHE A 126 7.76 -7.39 -15.44
C PHE A 126 6.87 -8.04 -14.38
N LEU A 127 7.43 -8.99 -13.65
CA LEU A 127 6.84 -9.66 -12.47
C LEU A 127 6.62 -8.71 -11.27
N VAL A 128 7.02 -7.45 -11.37
CA VAL A 128 7.02 -6.44 -10.30
C VAL A 128 5.62 -6.12 -9.77
N GLY A 129 4.60 -6.05 -10.64
CA GLY A 129 3.21 -5.83 -10.23
C GLY A 129 2.61 -6.98 -9.40
N SER A 130 3.13 -8.21 -9.53
CA SER A 130 2.62 -9.38 -8.81
C SER A 130 2.99 -9.38 -7.32
N HIS A 131 4.16 -8.88 -6.96
CA HIS A 131 4.63 -8.87 -5.56
C HIS A 131 3.87 -7.84 -4.72
N SER A 132 3.72 -6.60 -5.19
CA SER A 132 2.92 -5.58 -4.48
C SER A 132 1.47 -6.02 -4.29
N ILE A 133 0.90 -6.72 -5.28
CA ILE A 133 -0.45 -7.27 -5.17
C ILE A 133 -0.53 -8.40 -4.14
N ARG A 134 0.44 -9.30 -4.09
CA ARG A 134 0.47 -10.37 -3.08
C ARG A 134 0.64 -9.79 -1.67
N VAL A 135 1.50 -8.78 -1.50
CA VAL A 135 1.61 -8.04 -0.23
C VAL A 135 0.27 -7.44 0.15
N MET A 136 -0.44 -6.81 -0.79
CA MET A 136 -1.78 -6.26 -0.56
C MET A 136 -2.80 -7.35 -0.20
N GLU A 137 -2.76 -8.50 -0.88
CA GLU A 137 -3.64 -9.65 -0.61
C GLU A 137 -3.40 -10.29 0.75
N SER A 138 -2.16 -10.31 1.21
CA SER A 138 -1.79 -10.84 2.53
C SER A 138 -1.89 -9.81 3.64
N CYS A 139 -2.20 -8.55 3.30
CA CYS A 139 -2.14 -7.39 4.18
C CYS A 139 -3.07 -7.50 5.40
N ASN A 140 -2.49 -7.41 6.58
CA ASN A 140 -3.20 -7.23 7.86
C ASN A 140 -2.59 -6.05 8.66
N TYR A 141 -2.04 -5.09 7.94
CA TYR A 141 -1.35 -3.89 8.42
C TYR A 141 -1.64 -2.74 7.45
N PRO A 142 -1.49 -1.48 7.88
CA PRO A 142 -1.62 -0.34 7.00
C PRO A 142 -0.61 -0.41 5.84
N LEU A 143 -1.09 -0.27 4.59
CA LEU A 143 -0.29 -0.35 3.39
C LEU A 143 -0.61 0.79 2.44
N VAL A 144 0.40 1.56 2.04
CA VAL A 144 0.27 2.55 0.96
C VAL A 144 0.80 1.97 -0.34
N ILE A 145 -0.05 1.97 -1.35
CA ILE A 145 0.31 1.66 -2.73
C ILE A 145 0.52 2.98 -3.47
N VAL A 146 1.70 3.15 -4.03
CA VAL A 146 2.10 4.36 -4.75
C VAL A 146 2.16 4.05 -6.25
N PRO A 147 1.25 4.62 -7.08
CA PRO A 147 1.32 4.50 -8.53
C PRO A 147 2.60 5.14 -9.09
N GLU A 148 3.03 4.68 -10.27
CA GLU A 148 4.22 5.18 -10.95
C GLU A 148 4.15 6.70 -11.19
N ASP A 149 2.98 7.19 -11.62
CA ASP A 149 2.72 8.60 -11.92
C ASP A 149 2.19 9.41 -10.72
N ALA A 150 2.21 8.84 -9.52
CA ALA A 150 1.73 9.53 -8.33
C ALA A 150 2.47 10.85 -8.09
N ARG A 151 1.71 11.90 -7.80
CA ARG A 151 2.27 13.19 -7.41
C ARG A 151 2.77 13.11 -5.97
N ILE A 152 3.96 13.67 -5.71
CA ILE A 152 4.48 13.83 -4.34
C ILE A 152 4.11 15.24 -3.89
N THR A 153 2.96 15.35 -3.26
CA THR A 153 2.38 16.61 -2.76
C THR A 153 1.95 16.43 -1.31
N PRO A 154 1.84 17.52 -0.53
CA PRO A 154 1.26 17.44 0.81
C PRO A 154 -0.12 16.79 0.79
N LEU A 155 -0.46 16.06 1.87
CA LEU A 155 -1.79 15.51 2.07
C LEU A 155 -2.74 16.63 2.51
N GLU A 156 -3.20 17.43 1.56
CA GLU A 156 -4.13 18.53 1.82
C GLU A 156 -5.59 18.06 1.81
N LYS A 157 -5.90 17.10 0.95
CA LYS A 157 -7.23 16.52 0.79
C LYS A 157 -7.15 15.01 0.74
N VAL A 158 -7.87 14.33 1.60
CA VAL A 158 -7.92 12.88 1.63
C VAL A 158 -9.35 12.38 1.44
N LEU A 159 -9.50 11.31 0.68
CA LEU A 159 -10.77 10.67 0.39
C LEU A 159 -10.86 9.34 1.10
N LEU A 160 -11.80 9.17 2.01
CA LEU A 160 -12.18 7.89 2.59
C LEU A 160 -13.29 7.24 1.74
N ALA A 161 -12.93 6.19 1.01
CA ALA A 161 -13.89 5.36 0.30
C ALA A 161 -14.51 4.33 1.26
N VAL A 162 -15.82 4.41 1.47
CA VAL A 162 -16.52 3.65 2.51
C VAL A 162 -17.42 2.60 1.90
N ASP A 163 -17.24 1.35 2.34
CA ASP A 163 -18.25 0.31 2.34
C ASP A 163 -18.71 0.08 3.78
N PHE A 164 -19.95 0.40 4.10
CA PHE A 164 -20.48 0.33 5.45
C PHE A 164 -20.49 -1.09 6.02
N GLU A 165 -20.70 -2.11 5.19
CA GLU A 165 -20.65 -3.50 5.65
C GLU A 165 -19.25 -3.90 6.11
N THR A 166 -18.23 -3.46 5.40
CA THR A 166 -16.83 -3.72 5.72
C THR A 166 -16.39 -2.98 6.98
N LEU A 167 -16.80 -1.72 7.16
CA LEU A 167 -16.47 -0.92 8.35
C LEU A 167 -17.02 -1.50 9.65
N ARG A 168 -18.21 -2.07 9.63
CA ARG A 168 -18.87 -2.63 10.82
C ARG A 168 -18.05 -3.72 11.50
N ARG A 169 -17.31 -4.50 10.71
CA ARG A 169 -16.66 -5.75 11.14
C ARG A 169 -15.25 -5.55 11.64
N GLY A 170 -14.65 -4.38 11.48
CA GLY A 170 -13.21 -4.26 11.53
C GLY A 170 -12.62 -3.35 12.60
N LYS A 171 -11.31 -3.54 12.76
CA LYS A 171 -10.43 -2.67 13.54
C LYS A 171 -9.95 -1.45 12.72
N ALA A 172 -10.36 -1.36 11.47
CA ALA A 172 -9.93 -0.32 10.52
C ALA A 172 -10.15 1.10 11.03
N LEU A 173 -11.23 1.32 11.79
CA LEU A 173 -11.56 2.63 12.35
C LEU A 173 -10.48 3.17 13.31
N ALA A 174 -9.82 2.28 14.08
CA ALA A 174 -8.74 2.71 14.98
C ALA A 174 -7.52 3.19 14.19
N GLY A 175 -7.10 2.44 13.17
CA GLY A 175 -6.01 2.84 12.27
C GLY A 175 -6.33 4.11 11.48
N LEU A 176 -7.57 4.26 11.01
CA LEU A 176 -8.05 5.46 10.35
C LEU A 176 -7.91 6.69 11.26
N VAL A 177 -8.42 6.60 12.49
CA VAL A 177 -8.35 7.69 13.48
C VAL A 177 -6.90 8.07 13.80
N GLU A 178 -6.00 7.10 13.93
CA GLU A 178 -4.57 7.36 14.17
C GLU A 178 -3.94 8.16 13.02
N ILE A 179 -4.24 7.79 11.78
CA ILE A 179 -3.73 8.50 10.60
C ILE A 179 -4.33 9.90 10.51
N LEU A 180 -5.65 10.04 10.65
CA LEU A 180 -6.32 11.33 10.59
C LEU A 180 -5.87 12.29 11.68
N ASN A 181 -5.49 11.80 12.87
CA ASN A 181 -4.92 12.63 13.92
C ASN A 181 -3.48 13.12 13.59
N SER A 182 -2.78 12.42 12.72
CA SER A 182 -1.39 12.74 12.35
C SER A 182 -1.28 13.70 11.16
N ILE A 183 -2.33 13.80 10.35
CA ILE A 183 -2.37 14.67 9.16
C ILE A 183 -3.36 15.82 9.37
N HIS A 184 -3.08 16.97 8.75
CA HIS A 184 -3.96 18.14 8.72
C HIS A 184 -4.53 18.27 7.30
N ALA A 185 -5.47 17.39 6.97
CA ALA A 185 -6.08 17.32 5.65
C ALA A 185 -7.59 17.52 5.73
N GLU A 186 -8.16 18.11 4.68
CA GLU A 186 -9.58 18.12 4.45
C GLU A 186 -10.06 16.70 4.14
N LEU A 187 -11.06 16.22 4.89
CA LEU A 187 -11.56 14.86 4.77
C LEU A 187 -12.84 14.80 3.94
N TYR A 188 -12.78 14.08 2.85
CA TYR A 188 -13.94 13.67 2.05
C TYR A 188 -14.29 12.23 2.38
N VAL A 189 -15.56 11.93 2.56
CA VAL A 189 -16.08 10.58 2.75
C VAL A 189 -17.01 10.26 1.61
N VAL A 190 -16.70 9.24 0.83
CA VAL A 190 -17.51 8.82 -0.32
C VAL A 190 -17.97 7.39 -0.13
N ASN A 191 -19.28 7.22 -0.23
CA ASN A 191 -19.90 5.90 -0.41
C ASN A 191 -20.52 5.84 -1.79
N VAL A 192 -20.22 4.79 -2.51
CA VAL A 192 -20.83 4.48 -3.82
C VAL A 192 -21.71 3.26 -3.66
N ALA A 193 -23.00 3.39 -3.88
CA ALA A 193 -23.98 2.31 -3.75
C ALA A 193 -24.87 2.23 -4.98
N SER A 194 -25.39 1.04 -5.28
CA SER A 194 -26.48 0.86 -6.24
C SER A 194 -27.82 1.28 -5.61
N ASP A 195 -28.80 1.58 -6.44
CA ASP A 195 -30.10 2.23 -6.19
C ASP A 195 -31.06 1.48 -5.20
N GLU A 196 -30.60 0.42 -4.49
CA GLU A 196 -31.45 -0.42 -3.64
C GLU A 196 -31.75 0.18 -2.24
N GLY A 197 -31.20 1.36 -1.94
CA GLY A 197 -31.36 2.03 -0.66
C GLY A 197 -30.61 1.33 0.51
N TYR A 198 -30.51 2.02 1.63
CA TYR A 198 -29.80 1.51 2.81
C TYR A 198 -30.73 0.75 3.76
N SER A 199 -30.28 -0.42 4.23
CA SER A 199 -30.95 -1.17 5.30
C SER A 199 -31.00 -0.34 6.61
N SER A 200 -31.83 -0.78 7.57
CA SER A 200 -31.85 -0.14 8.91
C SER A 200 -30.50 -0.24 9.62
N GLU A 201 -29.81 -1.39 9.49
CA GLU A 201 -28.49 -1.63 10.05
C GLU A 201 -27.43 -0.70 9.40
N THR A 202 -27.48 -0.51 8.10
CA THR A 202 -26.58 0.40 7.39
C THR A 202 -26.77 1.85 7.84
N LYS A 203 -28.01 2.27 8.18
CA LYS A 203 -28.27 3.61 8.71
C LYS A 203 -27.63 3.84 10.09
N GLU A 204 -27.60 2.81 10.94
CA GLU A 204 -26.89 2.86 12.23
C GLU A 204 -25.37 3.00 12.02
N ASP A 205 -24.80 2.26 11.06
CA ASP A 205 -23.37 2.37 10.72
C ASP A 205 -23.01 3.75 10.18
N ILE A 206 -23.85 4.32 9.32
CA ILE A 206 -23.71 5.68 8.81
C ILE A 206 -23.67 6.66 9.99
N GLN A 207 -24.65 6.58 10.89
CA GLN A 207 -24.72 7.46 12.06
C GLN A 207 -23.48 7.32 12.96
N HIS A 208 -23.00 6.09 13.20
CA HIS A 208 -21.79 5.84 13.96
C HIS A 208 -20.55 6.45 13.30
N LEU A 209 -20.41 6.28 11.97
CA LEU A 209 -19.30 6.88 11.23
C LEU A 209 -19.33 8.40 11.30
N HIS A 210 -20.50 9.02 11.13
CA HIS A 210 -20.66 10.47 11.29
C HIS A 210 -20.18 10.94 12.66
N GLN A 211 -20.61 10.28 13.74
CA GLN A 211 -20.19 10.64 15.10
C GLN A 211 -18.67 10.47 15.30
N LEU A 212 -18.08 9.42 14.77
CA LEU A 212 -16.65 9.15 14.89
C LEU A 212 -15.79 10.20 14.17
N LEU A 213 -16.25 10.63 12.99
CA LEU A 213 -15.52 11.55 12.14
C LEU A 213 -15.87 13.02 12.36
N ASP A 214 -16.88 13.35 13.15
CA ASP A 214 -17.39 14.71 13.37
C ASP A 214 -16.28 15.73 13.68
N LYS A 215 -15.31 15.34 14.51
CA LYS A 215 -14.17 16.20 14.89
C LYS A 215 -13.24 16.60 13.73
N TYR A 216 -13.31 15.88 12.60
CA TYR A 216 -12.53 16.18 11.40
C TYR A 216 -13.31 17.01 10.38
N HIS A 217 -14.57 17.33 10.68
CA HIS A 217 -15.48 18.13 9.81
C HIS A 217 -15.55 17.59 8.36
N PRO A 218 -15.82 16.29 8.16
CA PRO A 218 -15.77 15.68 6.85
C PRO A 218 -16.90 16.14 5.93
N SER A 219 -16.60 16.16 4.62
CA SER A 219 -17.62 16.29 3.57
C SER A 219 -18.13 14.90 3.21
N PHE A 220 -19.38 14.56 3.54
CA PHE A 220 -19.99 13.28 3.18
C PHE A 220 -20.67 13.36 1.82
N ASN A 221 -20.35 12.41 0.94
CA ASN A 221 -20.85 12.31 -0.42
C ASN A 221 -21.36 10.89 -0.68
N TYR A 222 -22.62 10.80 -1.12
CA TYR A 222 -23.28 9.55 -1.45
C TYR A 222 -23.54 9.53 -2.95
N VAL A 223 -22.88 8.63 -3.65
CA VAL A 223 -22.91 8.52 -5.11
C VAL A 223 -23.70 7.27 -5.50
N GLU A 224 -24.69 7.43 -6.37
CA GLU A 224 -25.43 6.33 -6.95
C GLU A 224 -24.78 5.91 -8.26
N ASP A 225 -24.03 4.83 -8.24
CA ASP A 225 -23.40 4.26 -9.44
C ASP A 225 -23.15 2.75 -9.24
N THR A 226 -23.11 2.03 -10.34
CA THR A 226 -22.74 0.61 -10.40
C THR A 226 -21.24 0.40 -10.56
N ASN A 227 -20.49 1.42 -11.02
CA ASN A 227 -19.06 1.38 -11.22
C ASN A 227 -18.30 2.12 -10.10
N VAL A 228 -18.26 1.50 -8.93
CA VAL A 228 -17.65 2.05 -7.71
C VAL A 228 -16.25 2.63 -7.94
N VAL A 229 -15.41 1.92 -8.70
CA VAL A 229 -14.01 2.31 -8.92
C VAL A 229 -13.92 3.58 -9.76
N ASN A 230 -14.71 3.66 -10.81
CA ASN A 230 -14.73 4.81 -11.70
C ASN A 230 -15.22 6.07 -10.95
N SER A 231 -16.33 5.93 -10.24
CA SER A 231 -16.90 7.04 -9.45
C SER A 231 -15.94 7.58 -8.39
N ILE A 232 -15.20 6.70 -7.70
CA ILE A 232 -14.18 7.12 -6.73
C ILE A 232 -13.03 7.86 -7.43
N ASN A 233 -12.55 7.38 -8.58
CA ASN A 233 -11.46 8.01 -9.31
C ASN A 233 -11.87 9.35 -9.92
N GLU A 234 -13.08 9.46 -10.47
CA GLU A 234 -13.63 10.72 -10.97
C GLU A 234 -13.75 11.74 -9.84
N PHE A 235 -14.33 11.34 -8.72
CA PHE A 235 -14.43 12.19 -7.53
C PHE A 235 -13.05 12.66 -7.06
N ALA A 236 -12.07 11.75 -7.01
CA ALA A 236 -10.71 12.08 -6.60
C ALA A 236 -10.05 13.10 -7.55
N ALA A 237 -10.29 12.98 -8.85
CA ALA A 237 -9.78 13.92 -9.84
C ALA A 237 -10.47 15.29 -9.78
N GLU A 238 -11.79 15.33 -9.60
CA GLU A 238 -12.57 16.56 -9.53
C GLU A 238 -12.25 17.40 -8.29
N HIS A 239 -11.88 16.75 -7.19
CA HIS A 239 -11.61 17.42 -5.91
C HIS A 239 -10.10 17.58 -5.60
N ASP A 240 -9.21 17.22 -6.53
CA ASP A 240 -7.74 17.23 -6.33
C ASP A 240 -7.31 16.45 -5.10
N ILE A 241 -7.85 15.25 -4.92
CA ILE A 241 -7.51 14.36 -3.80
C ILE A 241 -6.05 13.94 -3.86
N SER A 242 -5.34 14.06 -2.75
CA SER A 242 -3.92 13.71 -2.62
C SER A 242 -3.67 12.28 -2.14
N MET A 243 -4.67 11.64 -1.49
CA MET A 243 -4.63 10.23 -1.09
C MET A 243 -6.04 9.67 -0.98
N ILE A 244 -6.25 8.46 -1.50
CA ILE A 244 -7.46 7.67 -1.27
C ILE A 244 -7.19 6.71 -0.09
N ILE A 245 -8.14 6.57 0.82
CA ILE A 245 -8.12 5.63 1.93
C ILE A 245 -9.24 4.63 1.72
N ALA A 246 -8.91 3.33 1.74
CA ALA A 246 -9.90 2.26 1.62
C ALA A 246 -9.68 1.21 2.72
N VAL A 247 -10.77 0.60 3.16
CA VAL A 247 -10.74 -0.51 4.12
C VAL A 247 -10.79 -1.84 3.38
N HIS A 248 -9.93 -2.77 3.78
CA HIS A 248 -9.82 -4.09 3.17
C HIS A 248 -10.17 -5.19 4.15
N GLU A 249 -11.19 -6.01 3.82
CA GLU A 249 -11.60 -7.17 4.62
C GLU A 249 -11.01 -8.47 4.06
N LYS A 250 -10.35 -9.25 4.92
CA LYS A 250 -9.96 -10.63 4.61
C LYS A 250 -11.14 -11.58 4.75
N LYS A 251 -11.84 -11.90 3.69
CA LYS A 251 -12.75 -13.06 3.69
C LYS A 251 -12.10 -14.23 2.99
N GLY A 252 -12.14 -15.42 3.62
CA GLY A 252 -11.50 -16.65 3.15
C GLY A 252 -12.01 -17.27 1.85
N LEU A 253 -12.77 -16.54 1.04
CA LEU A 253 -13.23 -16.90 -0.31
C LEU A 253 -12.61 -16.00 -1.39
N LEU A 254 -11.55 -15.30 -1.08
CA LEU A 254 -11.00 -14.17 -1.84
C LEU A 254 -10.28 -14.51 -3.15
N ALA A 255 -9.96 -15.77 -3.42
CA ALA A 255 -9.35 -16.14 -4.71
C ALA A 255 -10.26 -15.81 -5.92
N THR A 256 -11.57 -15.79 -5.73
CA THR A 256 -12.55 -15.48 -6.79
C THR A 256 -13.01 -14.02 -6.79
N ILE A 257 -12.94 -13.34 -5.63
CA ILE A 257 -13.39 -11.94 -5.47
C ILE A 257 -12.27 -10.96 -5.78
N PHE A 258 -11.00 -11.37 -5.66
CA PHE A 258 -9.85 -10.51 -5.92
C PHE A 258 -9.69 -10.04 -7.37
N GLN A 259 -10.24 -10.75 -8.34
CA GLN A 259 -10.36 -10.20 -9.70
C GLN A 259 -11.34 -9.02 -9.78
N LYS A 260 -12.19 -8.84 -8.76
CA LYS A 260 -13.22 -7.79 -8.67
C LYS A 260 -13.08 -6.88 -7.43
N SER A 261 -12.03 -7.01 -6.61
CA SER A 261 -11.86 -6.16 -5.41
C SER A 261 -11.71 -4.70 -5.80
N VAL A 262 -12.55 -3.86 -5.22
CA VAL A 262 -12.53 -2.40 -5.41
C VAL A 262 -11.15 -1.83 -5.08
N SER A 263 -10.52 -2.23 -3.97
CA SER A 263 -9.19 -1.75 -3.57
C SER A 263 -8.11 -2.07 -4.60
N LYS A 264 -8.13 -3.28 -5.21
CA LYS A 264 -7.19 -3.66 -6.26
C LYS A 264 -7.42 -2.87 -7.55
N GLN A 265 -8.68 -2.65 -7.91
CA GLN A 265 -9.02 -1.87 -9.09
C GLN A 265 -8.69 -0.38 -8.88
N LEU A 266 -8.88 0.15 -7.67
CA LEU A 266 -8.44 1.50 -7.30
C LEU A 266 -6.92 1.62 -7.40
N ALA A 267 -6.16 0.71 -6.82
CA ALA A 267 -4.70 0.70 -6.92
C ALA A 267 -4.23 0.72 -8.39
N TRP A 268 -4.93 0.03 -9.29
CA TRP A 268 -4.53 -0.09 -10.69
C TRP A 268 -5.05 1.02 -11.61
N ASN A 269 -6.13 1.68 -11.25
CA ASN A 269 -6.75 2.68 -12.11
C ASN A 269 -6.59 4.12 -11.59
N SER A 270 -6.00 4.28 -10.41
CA SER A 270 -5.77 5.59 -9.82
C SER A 270 -4.33 6.06 -10.03
N ASN A 271 -4.15 7.36 -10.30
CA ASN A 271 -2.86 8.03 -10.23
C ASN A 271 -2.64 8.66 -8.83
N VAL A 272 -3.58 8.44 -7.91
CA VAL A 272 -3.53 8.91 -6.53
C VAL A 272 -3.07 7.78 -5.63
N PRO A 273 -2.12 7.99 -4.70
CA PRO A 273 -1.73 6.99 -3.72
C PRO A 273 -2.92 6.43 -2.95
N LEU A 274 -2.93 5.12 -2.75
CA LEU A 274 -3.99 4.40 -2.05
C LEU A 274 -3.49 3.85 -0.72
N LEU A 275 -4.04 4.34 0.38
CA LEU A 275 -3.85 3.75 1.71
C LEU A 275 -4.91 2.67 1.95
N ILE A 276 -4.45 1.46 2.23
CA ILE A 276 -5.28 0.30 2.54
C ILE A 276 -5.18 0.03 4.04
N LEU A 277 -6.32 0.06 4.72
CA LEU A 277 -6.44 -0.27 6.12
C LEU A 277 -7.03 -1.68 6.27
N PRO A 278 -6.43 -2.56 7.09
CA PRO A 278 -7.01 -3.87 7.36
C PRO A 278 -8.26 -3.73 8.22
N ALA A 279 -9.32 -4.49 7.87
CA ALA A 279 -10.58 -4.54 8.60
C ALA A 279 -10.48 -5.35 9.91
#